data_7f1ccb82da5c6a6b19eb4047ae4ed55e
#
_entry.id   7f1ccb82da5c6a6b19eb4047ae4ed55e
#
_cell.length_a   1.000
_cell.length_b   1.000
_cell.length_c   1.000
_cell.angle_alpha   90.00
_cell.angle_beta   90.00
_cell.angle_gamma   90.00
#
_symmetry.space_group_name_H-M   'P 1'
#
loop_
_entity.id
_entity.type
_entity.pdbx_description
1 polymer ?
#
loop_
_entity_poly.entity_id
_entity_poly.type
_entity_poly.pdbx_seq_one_letter_code
_entity_poly.pdbx_strand_id
1 'polypeptide(L)'
;TIARKEYMAELRKAVEEFCVTAERNDNDKLKELSYKLKLLMNPADKDNEHWDRKAIEMIDKIVQAENKAEEIDRFITLMQSWLALEWHGMIYEAKKGIMSKENKKTLQKTEYDNYIKWIEEKDNGQE
;
A
#
# COMPACT_ATOMS: atom_id res chain seq x y z
N THR A 1 8.41 4.81 -16.18
CA THR A 1 7.56 4.79 -17.37
C THR A 1 6.24 5.53 -17.12
N ILE A 2 5.60 5.98 -18.19
CA ILE A 2 4.31 6.69 -18.12
C ILE A 2 3.24 5.78 -17.48
N ALA A 3 3.18 4.52 -17.86
CA ALA A 3 2.21 3.56 -17.32
C ALA A 3 2.37 3.35 -15.80
N ARG A 4 3.60 3.31 -15.32
CA ARG A 4 3.87 3.17 -13.90
C ARG A 4 3.42 4.42 -13.11
N LYS A 5 3.70 5.61 -13.64
CA LYS A 5 3.25 6.88 -13.03
C LYS A 5 1.73 6.96 -12.98
N GLU A 6 1.06 6.57 -14.05
CA GLU A 6 -0.41 6.54 -14.13
C GLU A 6 -0.99 5.57 -13.09
N TYR A 7 -0.40 4.38 -12.97
CA TYR A 7 -0.80 3.39 -11.98
C TYR A 7 -0.66 3.94 -10.56
N MET A 8 0.47 4.57 -10.25
CA MET A 8 0.70 5.15 -8.92
C MET A 8 -0.29 6.26 -8.60
N ALA A 9 -0.60 7.12 -9.58
CA ALA A 9 -1.57 8.19 -9.39
C ALA A 9 -2.97 7.63 -9.15
N GLU A 10 -3.36 6.62 -9.90
CA GLU A 10 -4.65 5.95 -9.75
C GLU A 10 -4.76 5.26 -8.39
N LEU A 11 -3.70 4.57 -7.97
CA LEU A 11 -3.65 3.89 -6.68
C LEU A 11 -3.79 4.90 -5.53
N ARG A 12 -3.05 6.02 -5.57
CA ARG A 12 -3.14 7.08 -4.57
C ARG A 12 -4.57 7.60 -4.44
N LYS A 13 -5.19 7.89 -5.57
CA LYS A 13 -6.55 8.42 -5.61
C LYS A 13 -7.54 7.43 -5.02
N ALA A 14 -7.43 6.17 -5.39
CA ALA A 14 -8.31 5.11 -4.88
C ALA A 14 -8.14 4.91 -3.37
N VAL A 15 -6.92 4.95 -2.87
CA VAL A 15 -6.63 4.86 -1.43
C VAL A 15 -7.25 6.03 -0.68
N GLU A 16 -7.08 7.25 -1.19
CA GLU A 16 -7.65 8.45 -0.57
C GLU A 16 -9.17 8.36 -0.48
N GLU A 17 -9.83 8.03 -1.58
CA GLU A 17 -11.30 7.89 -1.60
C GLU A 17 -11.78 6.83 -0.62
N PHE A 18 -11.10 5.70 -0.56
CA PHE A 18 -11.41 4.61 0.36
C PHE A 18 -11.31 5.06 1.81
N CYS A 19 -10.21 5.72 2.18
CA CYS A 19 -9.99 6.17 3.55
C CYS A 19 -10.99 7.24 3.97
N VAL A 20 -11.28 8.21 3.11
CA VAL A 20 -12.28 9.26 3.39
C VAL A 20 -13.67 8.66 3.58
N THR A 21 -14.05 7.71 2.72
CA THR A 21 -15.34 7.03 2.82
C THR A 21 -15.43 6.21 4.11
N ALA A 22 -14.34 5.58 4.52
CA ALA A 22 -14.27 4.83 5.77
C ALA A 22 -14.48 5.74 6.98
N GLU A 23 -13.88 6.93 6.99
CA GLU A 23 -14.08 7.91 8.05
C GLU A 23 -15.52 8.37 8.18
N ARG A 24 -16.23 8.44 7.05
CA ARG A 24 -17.64 8.86 7.00
C ARG A 24 -18.61 7.73 7.36
N ASN A 25 -18.11 6.53 7.55
CA ASN A 25 -18.91 5.34 7.86
C ASN A 25 -20.00 5.03 6.81
N ASP A 26 -19.77 5.39 5.55
CA ASP A 26 -20.62 4.99 4.44
C ASP A 26 -20.26 3.59 4.00
N ASN A 27 -20.81 2.60 4.68
CA ASN A 27 -20.41 1.20 4.51
C ASN A 27 -20.74 0.63 3.12
N ASP A 28 -21.81 1.06 2.49
CA ASP A 28 -22.18 0.58 1.15
C ASP A 28 -21.16 1.06 0.11
N LYS A 29 -20.84 2.35 0.14
CA LYS A 29 -19.84 2.92 -0.77
C LYS A 29 -18.44 2.40 -0.45
N LEU A 30 -18.13 2.19 0.82
CA LEU A 30 -16.86 1.65 1.25
C LEU A 30 -16.62 0.26 0.65
N LYS A 31 -17.63 -0.59 0.66
CA LYS A 31 -17.56 -1.91 0.06
C LYS A 31 -17.28 -1.84 -1.44
N GLU A 32 -17.96 -0.94 -2.13
CA GLU A 32 -17.75 -0.69 -3.56
C GLU A 32 -16.31 -0.27 -3.83
N LEU A 33 -15.80 0.69 -3.05
CA LEU A 33 -14.42 1.17 -3.20
C LEU A 33 -13.38 0.10 -2.82
N SER A 34 -13.72 -0.81 -1.90
CA SER A 34 -12.83 -1.92 -1.57
C SER A 34 -12.61 -2.84 -2.77
N TYR A 35 -13.65 -3.07 -3.57
CA TYR A 35 -13.53 -3.85 -4.81
C TYR A 35 -12.61 -3.13 -5.80
N LYS A 36 -12.80 -1.83 -5.98
CA LYS A 36 -11.96 -1.04 -6.87
C LYS A 36 -10.48 -1.14 -6.49
N LEU A 37 -10.17 -0.98 -5.20
CA LEU A 37 -8.80 -1.10 -4.70
C LEU A 37 -8.22 -2.49 -4.93
N LYS A 38 -9.00 -3.54 -4.61
CA LYS A 38 -8.53 -4.91 -4.78
C LYS A 38 -8.20 -5.23 -6.23
N LEU A 39 -8.94 -4.67 -7.17
CA LEU A 39 -8.69 -4.87 -8.59
C LEU A 39 -7.41 -4.17 -9.08
N LEU A 40 -6.91 -3.20 -8.33
CA LEU A 40 -5.62 -2.57 -8.61
C LEU A 40 -4.43 -3.37 -8.08
N MET A 41 -4.70 -4.44 -7.33
CA MET A 41 -3.67 -5.22 -6.66
C MET A 41 -3.51 -6.59 -7.31
N ASN A 42 -2.32 -7.17 -7.17
CA ASN A 42 -2.02 -8.49 -7.72
C ASN A 42 -1.49 -9.43 -6.63
N PRO A 43 -2.38 -10.14 -5.91
CA PRO A 43 -1.95 -11.03 -4.82
C PRO A 43 -1.19 -12.26 -5.31
N ALA A 44 -1.23 -12.54 -6.61
CA ALA A 44 -0.49 -13.66 -7.21
C ALA A 44 0.91 -13.27 -7.68
N ASP A 45 1.27 -11.98 -7.61
CA ASP A 45 2.60 -11.51 -7.99
C ASP A 45 3.62 -11.92 -6.92
N LYS A 46 4.44 -12.90 -7.27
CA LYS A 46 5.44 -13.46 -6.35
C LYS A 46 6.52 -12.45 -5.97
N ASP A 47 6.80 -11.50 -6.85
CA ASP A 47 7.83 -10.49 -6.60
C ASP A 47 7.34 -9.36 -5.68
N ASN A 48 6.03 -9.19 -5.57
CA ASN A 48 5.40 -8.12 -4.79
C ASN A 48 4.33 -8.63 -3.83
N GLU A 49 4.33 -9.92 -3.50
CA GLU A 49 3.26 -10.56 -2.73
C GLU A 49 3.05 -9.99 -1.33
N HIS A 50 4.13 -9.51 -0.70
CA HIS A 50 4.03 -8.98 0.67
C HIS A 50 3.16 -7.73 0.72
N TRP A 51 3.34 -6.82 -0.22
CA TRP A 51 2.62 -5.55 -0.24
C TRP A 51 1.15 -5.75 -0.61
N ASP A 52 0.91 -6.47 -1.70
CA ASP A 52 -0.46 -6.68 -2.20
C ASP A 52 -1.31 -7.46 -1.21
N ARG A 53 -0.79 -8.56 -0.69
CA ARG A 53 -1.52 -9.38 0.28
C ARG A 53 -1.79 -8.64 1.57
N LYS A 54 -0.81 -7.92 2.08
CA LYS A 54 -0.97 -7.14 3.29
C LYS A 54 -1.98 -6.02 3.11
N ALA A 55 -1.96 -5.36 1.97
CA ALA A 55 -2.93 -4.31 1.64
C ALA A 55 -4.36 -4.87 1.59
N ILE A 56 -4.56 -6.01 0.94
CA ILE A 56 -5.87 -6.65 0.85
C ILE A 56 -6.38 -7.02 2.25
N GLU A 57 -5.52 -7.58 3.09
CA GLU A 57 -5.85 -7.92 4.47
C GLU A 57 -6.31 -6.68 5.25
N MET A 58 -5.60 -5.58 5.11
CA MET A 58 -5.95 -4.32 5.79
C MET A 58 -7.23 -3.69 5.26
N ILE A 59 -7.47 -3.78 3.96
CA ILE A 59 -8.73 -3.32 3.35
C ILE A 59 -9.91 -4.07 3.97
N ASP A 60 -9.81 -5.39 4.09
CA ASP A 60 -10.86 -6.20 4.69
C ASP A 60 -11.10 -5.85 6.16
N LYS A 61 -10.04 -5.60 6.91
CA LYS A 61 -10.15 -5.16 8.31
C LYS A 61 -10.89 -3.84 8.43
N ILE A 62 -10.59 -2.87 7.56
CA ILE A 62 -11.27 -1.57 7.56
C ILE A 62 -12.76 -1.73 7.27
N VAL A 63 -13.11 -2.55 6.28
CA VAL A 63 -14.51 -2.77 5.91
C VAL A 63 -15.29 -3.39 7.07
N GLN A 64 -14.68 -4.27 7.85
CA GLN A 64 -15.34 -5.02 8.93
C GLN A 64 -15.31 -4.31 10.29
N ALA A 65 -14.39 -3.38 10.49
CA ALA A 65 -14.20 -2.74 11.79
C ALA A 65 -15.33 -1.78 12.14
N GLU A 66 -15.71 -1.74 13.40
CA GLU A 66 -16.65 -0.74 13.92
C GLU A 66 -15.96 0.61 14.11
N ASN A 67 -14.78 0.61 14.74
CA ASN A 67 -13.94 1.79 14.86
C ASN A 67 -12.79 1.67 13.86
N LYS A 68 -12.83 2.49 12.83
CA LYS A 68 -11.93 2.37 11.70
C LYS A 68 -10.66 3.22 11.79
N ALA A 69 -10.60 4.14 12.76
CA ALA A 69 -9.53 5.14 12.82
C ALA A 69 -8.13 4.53 12.87
N GLU A 70 -7.91 3.55 13.74
CA GLU A 70 -6.62 2.88 13.88
C GLU A 70 -6.26 2.08 12.63
N GLU A 71 -7.24 1.37 12.07
CA GLU A 71 -7.03 0.55 10.88
C GLU A 71 -6.72 1.42 9.66
N ILE A 72 -7.37 2.58 9.52
CA ILE A 72 -7.09 3.55 8.47
C ILE A 72 -5.64 4.03 8.57
N ASP A 73 -5.21 4.41 9.78
CA ASP A 73 -3.85 4.90 10.01
C ASP A 73 -2.80 3.86 9.62
N ARG A 74 -3.01 2.61 10.00
CA ARG A 74 -2.13 1.50 9.63
C ARG A 74 -2.09 1.27 8.12
N PHE A 75 -3.23 1.35 7.47
CA PHE A 75 -3.31 1.19 6.02
C PHE A 75 -2.59 2.30 5.28
N ILE A 76 -2.76 3.55 5.71
CA ILE A 76 -2.04 4.69 5.13
C ILE A 76 -0.53 4.51 5.28
N THR A 77 -0.07 4.05 6.45
CA THR A 77 1.35 3.78 6.67
C THR A 77 1.90 2.74 5.70
N LEU A 78 1.15 1.65 5.48
CA LEU A 78 1.52 0.63 4.50
C LEU A 78 1.61 1.23 3.10
N MET A 79 0.61 2.00 2.70
CA MET A 79 0.56 2.56 1.36
C MET A 79 1.64 3.60 1.12
N GLN A 80 1.97 4.40 2.13
CA GLN A 80 3.09 5.35 2.04
C GLN A 80 4.41 4.60 1.78
N SER A 81 4.62 3.51 2.47
CA SER A 81 5.84 2.70 2.32
C SER A 81 5.90 2.03 0.95
N TRP A 82 4.78 1.50 0.47
CA TRP A 82 4.71 0.90 -0.86
C TRP A 82 4.95 1.93 -1.97
N LEU A 83 4.32 3.10 -1.86
CA LEU A 83 4.53 4.18 -2.83
C LEU A 83 5.97 4.69 -2.81
N ALA A 84 6.61 4.72 -1.65
CA ALA A 84 8.03 5.05 -1.54
C ALA A 84 8.91 4.04 -2.28
N LEU A 85 8.59 2.75 -2.16
CA LEU A 85 9.28 1.69 -2.92
C LEU A 85 9.20 1.94 -4.42
N GLU A 86 8.01 2.24 -4.92
CA GLU A 86 7.80 2.51 -6.35
C GLU A 86 8.57 3.77 -6.80
N TRP A 87 8.57 4.80 -5.98
CA TRP A 87 9.30 6.03 -6.23
C TRP A 87 10.81 5.79 -6.31
N HIS A 88 11.37 5.04 -5.34
CA HIS A 88 12.79 4.71 -5.33
C HIS A 88 13.17 3.87 -6.55
N GLY A 89 12.31 2.95 -6.96
CA GLY A 89 12.52 2.17 -8.17
C GLY A 89 12.59 3.04 -9.42
N MET A 90 11.70 4.02 -9.54
CA MET A 90 11.71 4.95 -10.67
C MET A 90 12.95 5.82 -10.71
N ILE A 91 13.40 6.31 -9.56
CA ILE A 91 14.63 7.09 -9.46
C ILE A 91 15.84 6.26 -9.89
N TYR A 92 15.91 5.02 -9.42
CA TYR A 92 16.99 4.10 -9.79
C TYR A 92 17.04 3.90 -11.30
N GLU A 93 15.89 3.59 -11.92
CA GLU A 93 15.78 3.36 -13.36
C GLU A 93 16.19 4.60 -14.17
N ALA A 94 15.82 5.79 -13.70
CA ALA A 94 16.18 7.04 -14.36
C ALA A 94 17.70 7.31 -14.33
N LYS A 95 18.38 6.91 -13.25
CA LYS A 95 19.82 7.17 -13.08
C LYS A 95 20.71 6.07 -13.65
N LYS A 96 20.30 4.79 -13.54
CA LYS A 96 21.15 3.63 -13.82
C LYS A 96 20.58 2.71 -14.89
N GLY A 97 19.41 3.04 -15.45
CA GLY A 97 18.73 2.19 -16.39
C GLY A 97 17.86 1.15 -15.72
N ILE A 98 17.47 0.10 -16.46
CA ILE A 98 16.56 -0.92 -15.95
C ILE A 98 17.18 -1.64 -14.76
N MET A 99 16.45 -1.66 -13.64
CA MET A 99 16.90 -2.35 -12.45
C MET A 99 16.89 -3.87 -12.66
N SER A 100 17.94 -4.55 -12.25
CA SER A 100 17.99 -6.01 -12.32
C SER A 100 16.92 -6.63 -11.42
N LYS A 101 16.52 -7.86 -11.73
CA LYS A 101 15.53 -8.58 -10.95
C LYS A 101 15.97 -8.75 -9.48
N GLU A 102 17.26 -9.03 -9.28
CA GLU A 102 17.84 -9.16 -7.93
C GLU A 102 17.80 -7.85 -7.15
N ASN A 103 18.14 -6.74 -7.81
CA ASN A 103 18.11 -5.43 -7.17
C ASN A 103 16.68 -5.02 -6.82
N LYS A 104 15.70 -5.34 -7.66
CA LYS A 104 14.29 -5.12 -7.35
C LYS A 104 13.86 -5.88 -6.10
N LYS A 105 14.22 -7.16 -6.01
CA LYS A 105 13.88 -7.97 -4.84
C LYS A 105 14.52 -7.42 -3.57
N THR A 106 15.78 -7.01 -3.66
CA THR A 106 16.49 -6.42 -2.53
C THR A 106 15.82 -5.13 -2.07
N LEU A 107 15.46 -4.25 -2.99
CA LEU A 107 14.78 -3.00 -2.67
C LEU A 107 13.41 -3.26 -2.02
N GLN A 108 12.62 -4.16 -2.58
CA GLN A 108 11.30 -4.52 -2.04
C GLN A 108 11.42 -5.06 -0.63
N LYS A 109 12.37 -5.94 -0.39
CA LYS A 109 12.60 -6.51 0.93
C LYS A 109 13.04 -5.45 1.92
N THR A 110 13.98 -4.60 1.53
CA THR A 110 14.49 -3.53 2.40
C THR A 110 13.38 -2.57 2.82
N GLU A 111 12.56 -2.11 1.87
CA GLU A 111 11.46 -1.19 2.16
C GLU A 111 10.40 -1.86 3.03
N TYR A 112 10.09 -3.13 2.76
CA TYR A 112 9.12 -3.86 3.56
C TYR A 112 9.62 -4.08 4.99
N ASP A 113 10.89 -4.43 5.16
CA ASP A 113 11.50 -4.60 6.48
C ASP A 113 11.50 -3.28 7.26
N ASN A 114 11.76 -2.16 6.58
CA ASN A 114 11.70 -0.83 7.18
C ASN A 114 10.27 -0.49 7.62
N TYR A 115 9.28 -0.84 6.81
CA TYR A 115 7.87 -0.66 7.16
C TYR A 115 7.51 -1.45 8.42
N ILE A 116 7.88 -2.73 8.49
CA ILE A 116 7.59 -3.58 9.64
C ILE A 116 8.21 -2.99 10.90
N LYS A 117 9.47 -2.58 10.82
CA LYS A 117 10.18 -1.96 11.93
C LYS A 117 9.48 -0.68 12.40
N TRP A 118 9.05 0.15 11.48
CA TRP A 118 8.34 1.38 11.80
C TRP A 118 7.02 1.10 12.52
N ILE A 119 6.25 0.12 12.05
CA ILE A 119 4.98 -0.28 12.67
C ILE A 119 5.22 -0.81 14.08
N GLU A 120 6.24 -1.61 14.30
CA GLU A 120 6.60 -2.12 15.63
C GLU A 120 6.95 -0.98 16.59
N GLU A 121 7.75 -0.02 16.14
CA GLU A 121 8.11 1.15 16.93
C GLU A 121 6.89 1.98 17.30
N LYS A 122 5.98 2.16 16.34
CA LYS A 122 4.74 2.92 16.54
C LYS A 122 3.81 2.23 17.55
N ASP A 123 3.65 0.92 17.46
CA ASP A 123 2.84 0.15 18.39
C ASP A 123 3.42 0.19 19.81
N ASN A 124 4.73 0.08 19.93
CA ASN A 124 5.41 0.16 21.22
C ASN A 124 5.31 1.57 21.82
N GLY A 125 5.34 2.60 21.00
CA GLY A 125 5.22 3.99 21.44
C GLY A 125 3.82 4.38 21.88
N GLN A 126 2.81 3.56 21.61
CA GLN A 126 1.43 3.82 22.00
C GLN A 126 1.06 3.23 23.38
N GLU A 127 1.97 2.52 23.98
CA GLU A 127 1.78 2.03 25.36
C GLU A 127 1.95 3.20 26.36
#